data_457bca109580d4e2971bfa1f282e54f7
#
_entry.id   457bca109580d4e2971bfa1f282e54f7
#
_cell.length_a   1.000
_cell.length_b   1.000
_cell.length_c   1.000
_cell.angle_alpha   90.00
_cell.angle_beta   90.00
_cell.angle_gamma   90.00
#
_symmetry.space_group_name_H-M   'P 1'
#
loop_
_entity.id
_entity.type
_entity.pdbx_description
1 polymer ?
#
loop_
_entity_poly.entity_id
_entity_poly.type
_entity_poly.pdbx_seq_one_letter_code
_entity_poly.pdbx_strand_id
1 'polypeptide(L)'
;MRKRRVYWTLFITAFAWLASCSDDKIDGSSGFDPNQPIEITEFYPDSGGIATPMIIEGSNFGTDTTNLKVYFEDVDGIKHPAGLVSSNGSRIYAFVPKGLTFKREMNILVERKTPDGQEYIGKAPDQFLYKTQTSVSTVAGLASPDNNINTVGGDLATCTFSSPFYLCIDGEDNIFVVDRKGDSGKDKQPNTTCRNEKGEGVNGNISMISIASNSSIVLKYGTAYINAPAYSDEKDAEAVYIPDDAGMKYYDMQKLLNYVPRYRTVLKSEELSTVDENNWKHCFVINKLDHMIYTVMWKGQLVRINPKNRTAEILLKKISNVATGDGGKAGSDSYIAFSPIKGEENVLYVSLADFHQIWKVDVSKITPEDKDTYIGESYAGKAIYEGVMNGKGWEDGLLKNAKFRHPRQICFTDDGKMYIADSGNSCIRVIDTTIPKEKTTVTTPIGLPGANGYKDGGPDIAKFHFPCGVAVNSDGTIVYVADTQNKVIRKLSIE
;
A
#
# COMPACT_ATOMS: atom_id res chain seq x y z
N MET A 1 20.12 31.82 -16.65
CA MET A 1 19.62 30.96 -17.74
C MET A 1 20.68 29.92 -18.06
N ARG A 2 20.64 28.76 -17.41
CA ARG A 2 21.52 27.61 -17.71
C ARG A 2 20.93 26.85 -18.89
N LYS A 3 21.68 26.72 -19.95
CA LYS A 3 21.29 25.98 -21.16
C LYS A 3 21.13 24.48 -20.83
N ARG A 4 19.89 23.96 -20.87
CA ARG A 4 19.60 22.52 -20.86
C ARG A 4 20.19 21.93 -22.16
N ARG A 5 21.28 21.21 -22.05
CA ARG A 5 21.78 20.34 -23.14
C ARG A 5 21.02 19.02 -23.06
N VAL A 6 20.39 18.67 -24.15
CA VAL A 6 19.66 17.39 -24.33
C VAL A 6 20.70 16.28 -24.54
N TYR A 7 20.92 15.43 -23.53
CA TYR A 7 21.93 14.35 -23.56
C TYR A 7 21.40 13.00 -24.06
N TRP A 8 20.22 12.96 -24.68
CA TRP A 8 19.63 11.69 -25.15
C TRP A 8 20.33 11.02 -26.33
N THR A 9 21.11 11.78 -27.10
CA THR A 9 21.80 11.28 -28.31
C THR A 9 23.16 10.62 -28.03
N LEU A 10 23.74 10.84 -26.86
CA LEU A 10 25.09 10.28 -26.53
C LEU A 10 25.03 8.84 -26.00
N PHE A 11 23.90 8.39 -25.44
CA PHE A 11 23.80 7.03 -24.87
C PHE A 11 23.73 5.92 -25.92
N ILE A 12 23.10 6.20 -27.09
CA ILE A 12 22.98 5.21 -28.19
C ILE A 12 24.31 5.02 -28.90
N THR A 13 25.15 6.06 -28.98
CA THR A 13 26.48 5.97 -29.61
C THR A 13 27.55 5.32 -28.72
N ALA A 14 27.41 5.38 -27.38
CA ALA A 14 28.36 4.71 -26.48
C ALA A 14 28.26 3.17 -26.53
N PHE A 15 27.08 2.63 -26.80
CA PHE A 15 26.89 1.17 -26.91
C PHE A 15 27.42 0.58 -28.23
N ALA A 16 27.50 1.40 -29.29
CA ALA A 16 28.02 0.96 -30.59
C ALA A 16 29.57 0.93 -30.64
N TRP A 17 30.26 1.54 -29.70
CA TRP A 17 31.73 1.60 -29.64
C TRP A 17 32.37 0.47 -28.82
N LEU A 18 31.60 -0.36 -28.14
CA LEU A 18 32.12 -1.52 -27.39
C LEU A 18 32.44 -2.74 -28.27
N ALA A 19 32.23 -2.66 -29.60
CA ALA A 19 32.51 -3.75 -30.52
C ALA A 19 33.89 -3.67 -31.22
N SER A 20 34.78 -2.71 -30.82
CA SER A 20 36.15 -2.61 -31.35
C SER A 20 37.14 -2.86 -30.23
N CYS A 21 37.37 -4.12 -29.88
CA CYS A 21 38.56 -4.53 -29.12
C CYS A 21 39.76 -4.61 -30.06
N SER A 22 40.72 -3.71 -29.92
CA SER A 22 42.09 -3.97 -30.29
C SER A 22 42.79 -4.65 -29.11
N ASP A 23 43.50 -5.76 -29.39
CA ASP A 23 44.35 -6.49 -28.45
C ASP A 23 45.53 -5.61 -27.99
N ASP A 24 45.31 -4.81 -26.95
CA ASP A 24 46.43 -4.30 -26.16
C ASP A 24 46.66 -5.25 -24.98
N LYS A 25 47.84 -5.81 -24.93
CA LYS A 25 48.32 -6.71 -23.87
C LYS A 25 48.09 -6.03 -22.52
N ILE A 26 47.16 -6.56 -21.75
CA ILE A 26 46.90 -6.16 -20.36
C ILE A 26 48.11 -6.64 -19.54
N ASP A 27 48.97 -5.72 -19.15
CA ASP A 27 49.94 -5.91 -18.08
C ASP A 27 49.13 -6.19 -16.80
N GLY A 28 49.50 -7.22 -16.04
CA GLY A 28 48.71 -7.77 -14.93
C GLY A 28 48.55 -6.87 -13.68
N SER A 29 48.68 -5.56 -13.81
CA SER A 29 48.35 -4.60 -12.76
C SER A 29 46.86 -4.28 -12.81
N SER A 30 46.13 -4.48 -11.70
CA SER A 30 44.71 -4.12 -11.57
C SER A 30 44.43 -2.62 -11.77
N GLY A 31 45.46 -1.80 -12.05
CA GLY A 31 45.36 -0.35 -12.14
C GLY A 31 44.94 0.33 -10.83
N PHE A 32 45.00 -0.38 -9.69
CA PHE A 32 44.75 0.13 -8.37
C PHE A 32 46.05 0.25 -7.58
N ASP A 33 46.32 1.43 -7.02
CA ASP A 33 47.47 1.69 -6.15
C ASP A 33 47.00 1.88 -4.69
N PRO A 34 47.34 0.98 -3.76
CA PRO A 34 46.96 1.09 -2.36
C PRO A 34 47.59 2.29 -1.63
N ASN A 35 48.57 2.96 -2.22
CA ASN A 35 49.17 4.18 -1.66
C ASN A 35 48.45 5.46 -2.11
N GLN A 36 47.45 5.35 -2.95
CA GLN A 36 46.63 6.45 -3.44
C GLN A 36 45.19 6.31 -2.95
N PRO A 37 44.50 7.41 -2.62
CA PRO A 37 43.09 7.34 -2.28
C PRO A 37 42.23 6.98 -3.51
N ILE A 38 41.10 6.36 -3.28
CA ILE A 38 39.99 6.31 -4.25
C ILE A 38 39.36 7.69 -4.26
N GLU A 39 39.37 8.39 -5.39
CA GLU A 39 38.79 9.70 -5.55
C GLU A 39 37.64 9.64 -6.55
N ILE A 40 36.45 10.12 -6.15
CA ILE A 40 35.29 10.29 -7.02
C ILE A 40 35.18 11.79 -7.32
N THR A 41 35.28 12.16 -8.59
CA THR A 41 35.21 13.57 -9.01
C THR A 41 33.81 14.00 -9.38
N GLU A 42 33.06 13.13 -10.06
CA GLU A 42 31.68 13.37 -10.44
C GLU A 42 30.94 12.05 -10.77
N PHE A 43 29.63 12.13 -10.89
CA PHE A 43 28.83 11.04 -11.43
C PHE A 43 27.63 11.60 -12.21
N TYR A 44 27.10 10.83 -13.13
CA TYR A 44 25.92 11.18 -13.90
C TYR A 44 25.13 9.95 -14.33
N PRO A 45 23.77 10.07 -14.38
CA PRO A 45 22.99 11.26 -14.00
C PRO A 45 23.05 11.54 -12.49
N ASP A 46 22.70 12.77 -12.09
CA ASP A 46 22.61 13.21 -10.69
C ASP A 46 21.35 12.68 -9.98
N SER A 47 20.45 12.09 -10.74
CA SER A 47 19.17 11.59 -10.23
C SER A 47 18.58 10.51 -11.12
N GLY A 48 17.81 9.58 -10.52
CA GLY A 48 17.13 8.51 -11.26
C GLY A 48 16.45 7.51 -10.31
N GLY A 49 15.70 6.59 -10.88
CA GLY A 49 15.10 5.48 -10.15
C GLY A 49 15.91 4.19 -10.30
N ILE A 50 15.31 3.07 -9.88
CA ILE A 50 15.87 1.72 -10.03
C ILE A 50 16.39 1.46 -11.46
N ALA A 51 17.49 0.74 -11.57
CA ALA A 51 18.15 0.36 -12.83
C ALA A 51 18.53 1.55 -13.74
N THR A 52 18.53 2.78 -13.24
CA THR A 52 19.10 3.91 -13.97
C THR A 52 20.58 3.65 -14.23
N PRO A 53 21.04 3.65 -15.49
CA PRO A 53 22.47 3.53 -15.80
C PRO A 53 23.22 4.74 -15.26
N MET A 54 24.33 4.49 -14.57
CA MET A 54 25.15 5.51 -13.94
C MET A 54 26.61 5.37 -14.37
N ILE A 55 27.27 6.49 -14.55
CA ILE A 55 28.70 6.57 -14.74
C ILE A 55 29.29 7.36 -13.57
N ILE A 56 30.33 6.79 -12.94
CA ILE A 56 31.07 7.44 -11.86
C ILE A 56 32.48 7.70 -12.39
N GLU A 57 32.91 8.94 -12.36
CA GLU A 57 34.24 9.37 -12.80
C GLU A 57 35.12 9.67 -11.60
N GLY A 58 36.40 9.36 -11.75
CA GLY A 58 37.39 9.55 -10.68
C GLY A 58 38.72 8.92 -10.98
N SER A 59 39.41 8.48 -9.95
CA SER A 59 40.71 7.84 -10.07
C SER A 59 40.87 6.70 -9.08
N ASN A 60 41.86 5.82 -9.42
CA ASN A 60 42.27 4.70 -8.59
C ASN A 60 41.16 3.65 -8.31
N PHE A 61 40.22 3.48 -9.23
CA PHE A 61 39.17 2.44 -9.09
C PHE A 61 39.71 1.03 -9.37
N GLY A 62 40.77 0.90 -10.19
CA GLY A 62 41.22 -0.37 -10.73
C GLY A 62 40.28 -0.94 -11.80
N THR A 63 40.77 -1.91 -12.55
CA THR A 63 39.99 -2.56 -13.65
C THR A 63 39.36 -3.87 -13.24
N ASP A 64 39.85 -4.52 -12.18
CA ASP A 64 39.26 -5.74 -11.63
C ASP A 64 38.02 -5.42 -10.81
N THR A 65 36.85 -5.91 -11.25
CA THR A 65 35.58 -5.70 -10.60
C THR A 65 35.27 -6.69 -9.48
N THR A 66 36.09 -7.75 -9.31
CA THR A 66 35.81 -8.80 -8.29
C THR A 66 35.85 -8.23 -6.88
N ASN A 67 36.78 -7.31 -6.62
CA ASN A 67 36.97 -6.68 -5.32
C ASN A 67 36.54 -5.22 -5.28
N LEU A 68 35.79 -4.78 -6.29
CA LEU A 68 35.23 -3.43 -6.40
C LEU A 68 33.73 -3.46 -6.14
N LYS A 69 33.26 -2.56 -5.29
CA LYS A 69 31.83 -2.40 -5.00
C LYS A 69 31.43 -0.95 -5.04
N VAL A 70 30.24 -0.69 -5.52
CA VAL A 70 29.61 0.63 -5.48
C VAL A 70 28.40 0.54 -4.56
N TYR A 71 28.24 1.52 -3.68
CA TYR A 71 27.11 1.59 -2.77
C TYR A 71 26.41 2.93 -2.86
N PHE A 72 25.10 2.87 -2.66
CA PHE A 72 24.26 4.01 -2.33
C PHE A 72 24.04 3.97 -0.83
N GLU A 73 24.62 4.91 -0.10
CA GLU A 73 24.49 5.03 1.35
C GLU A 73 23.38 6.03 1.67
N ASP A 74 22.41 5.60 2.43
CA ASP A 74 21.28 6.42 2.83
C ASP A 74 21.59 7.32 4.04
N VAL A 75 20.60 8.12 4.46
CA VAL A 75 20.72 9.07 5.60
C VAL A 75 20.95 8.37 6.95
N ASP A 76 20.62 7.07 7.07
CA ASP A 76 20.87 6.27 8.27
C ASP A 76 22.21 5.50 8.20
N GLY A 77 23.00 5.71 7.14
CA GLY A 77 24.28 5.05 6.92
C GLY A 77 24.17 3.61 6.41
N ILE A 78 22.98 3.18 5.95
CA ILE A 78 22.80 1.84 5.38
C ILE A 78 23.30 1.84 3.93
N LYS A 79 24.19 0.88 3.61
CA LYS A 79 24.78 0.73 2.29
C LYS A 79 23.97 -0.23 1.42
N HIS A 80 23.47 0.26 0.29
CA HIS A 80 22.73 -0.50 -0.72
C HIS A 80 23.65 -0.77 -1.92
N PRO A 81 23.95 -2.04 -2.25
CA PRO A 81 24.90 -2.36 -3.32
C PRO A 81 24.32 -2.06 -4.70
N ALA A 82 25.05 -1.30 -5.51
CA ALA A 82 24.72 -1.04 -6.91
C ALA A 82 25.03 -2.25 -7.81
N GLY A 83 24.34 -2.32 -8.95
CA GLY A 83 24.66 -3.28 -10.02
C GLY A 83 25.91 -2.85 -10.77
N LEU A 84 27.10 -3.29 -10.35
CA LEU A 84 28.36 -2.98 -11.01
C LEU A 84 28.46 -3.72 -12.35
N VAL A 85 28.79 -2.98 -13.41
CA VAL A 85 28.95 -3.52 -14.77
C VAL A 85 30.44 -3.65 -15.15
N SER A 86 31.19 -2.55 -15.06
CA SER A 86 32.58 -2.53 -15.42
C SER A 86 33.34 -1.34 -14.82
N SER A 87 34.67 -1.42 -14.82
CA SER A 87 35.56 -0.33 -14.47
C SER A 87 36.75 -0.31 -15.43
N ASN A 88 37.21 0.87 -15.82
CA ASN A 88 38.44 1.06 -16.57
C ASN A 88 39.57 1.75 -15.77
N GLY A 89 39.37 1.83 -14.43
CA GLY A 89 40.33 2.46 -13.51
C GLY A 89 40.03 3.92 -13.18
N SER A 90 39.44 4.67 -14.10
CA SER A 90 39.04 6.07 -13.91
C SER A 90 37.53 6.29 -14.09
N ARG A 91 36.82 5.29 -14.59
CA ARG A 91 35.38 5.35 -14.84
C ARG A 91 34.73 4.01 -14.45
N ILE A 92 33.65 4.08 -13.68
CA ILE A 92 32.82 2.94 -13.31
C ILE A 92 31.45 3.07 -14.01
N TYR A 93 30.95 1.95 -14.53
CA TYR A 93 29.58 1.80 -15.03
C TYR A 93 28.81 0.94 -14.07
N ALA A 94 27.69 1.48 -13.59
CA ALA A 94 26.83 0.81 -12.61
C ALA A 94 25.36 1.10 -12.85
N PHE A 95 24.50 0.34 -12.19
CA PHE A 95 23.06 0.61 -12.15
C PHE A 95 22.62 0.96 -10.73
N VAL A 96 21.72 1.93 -10.63
CA VAL A 96 21.06 2.28 -9.36
C VAL A 96 20.37 1.05 -8.79
N PRO A 97 20.58 0.68 -7.51
CA PRO A 97 20.03 -0.52 -6.91
C PRO A 97 18.53 -0.41 -6.66
N LYS A 98 17.88 -1.55 -6.43
CA LYS A 98 16.52 -1.63 -5.90
C LYS A 98 16.49 -1.40 -4.38
N GLY A 99 15.33 -1.08 -3.84
CA GLY A 99 15.12 -0.99 -2.38
C GLY A 99 15.50 0.34 -1.75
N LEU A 100 15.64 1.41 -2.57
CA LEU A 100 15.91 2.78 -2.09
C LEU A 100 14.62 3.61 -1.89
N THR A 101 13.50 2.98 -1.70
CA THR A 101 12.12 3.51 -1.89
C THR A 101 11.80 4.76 -1.06
N PHE A 102 12.51 4.99 0.05
CA PHE A 102 12.07 6.01 1.02
C PHE A 102 13.11 7.12 1.29
N LYS A 103 14.30 7.01 0.71
CA LYS A 103 15.44 7.87 1.03
C LYS A 103 15.93 8.55 -0.23
N ARG A 104 15.61 9.83 -0.37
CA ARG A 104 15.78 10.58 -1.62
C ARG A 104 17.22 10.99 -1.92
N GLU A 105 18.02 11.29 -0.89
CA GLU A 105 19.39 11.74 -1.03
C GLU A 105 20.35 10.63 -0.59
N MET A 106 21.21 10.18 -1.52
CA MET A 106 22.12 9.06 -1.33
C MET A 106 23.55 9.51 -1.53
N ASN A 107 24.43 9.13 -0.62
CA ASN A 107 25.85 9.23 -0.86
C ASN A 107 26.29 8.10 -1.79
N ILE A 108 27.13 8.39 -2.78
CA ILE A 108 27.75 7.37 -3.62
C ILE A 108 29.11 7.03 -3.03
N LEU A 109 29.30 5.74 -2.73
CA LEU A 109 30.56 5.21 -2.21
C LEU A 109 31.14 4.19 -3.20
N VAL A 110 32.43 4.25 -3.42
CA VAL A 110 33.23 3.22 -4.12
C VAL A 110 34.13 2.55 -3.11
N GLU A 111 33.98 1.26 -2.93
CA GLU A 111 34.75 0.45 -1.98
C GLU A 111 35.56 -0.59 -2.73
N ARG A 112 36.82 -0.71 -2.37
CA ARG A 112 37.74 -1.74 -2.88
C ARG A 112 38.40 -2.47 -1.73
N LYS A 113 38.46 -3.81 -1.84
CA LYS A 113 39.19 -4.67 -0.91
C LYS A 113 40.44 -5.21 -1.57
N THR A 114 41.56 -5.17 -0.85
CA THR A 114 42.79 -5.83 -1.27
C THR A 114 42.80 -7.30 -0.79
N PRO A 115 43.63 -8.17 -1.39
CA PRO A 115 43.69 -9.58 -1.01
C PRO A 115 44.07 -9.84 0.44
N ASP A 116 44.77 -8.92 1.10
CA ASP A 116 45.07 -8.93 2.53
C ASP A 116 43.92 -8.43 3.43
N GLY A 117 42.78 -8.05 2.83
CA GLY A 117 41.57 -7.67 3.51
C GLY A 117 41.44 -6.19 3.89
N GLN A 118 42.40 -5.34 3.46
CA GLN A 118 42.31 -3.91 3.70
C GLN A 118 41.24 -3.28 2.81
N GLU A 119 40.45 -2.36 3.36
CA GLU A 119 39.35 -1.66 2.67
C GLU A 119 39.73 -0.21 2.37
N TYR A 120 39.44 0.22 1.13
CA TYR A 120 39.62 1.58 0.65
C TYR A 120 38.28 2.10 0.18
N ILE A 121 37.89 3.29 0.66
CA ILE A 121 36.58 3.86 0.38
C ILE A 121 36.73 5.27 -0.15
N GLY A 122 36.17 5.51 -1.34
CA GLY A 122 35.96 6.85 -1.90
C GLY A 122 34.50 7.25 -1.76
N LYS A 123 34.25 8.52 -1.45
CA LYS A 123 32.92 9.11 -1.37
C LYS A 123 32.78 10.23 -2.39
N ALA A 124 31.66 10.26 -3.11
CA ALA A 124 31.37 11.33 -4.05
C ALA A 124 31.15 12.67 -3.33
N PRO A 125 31.54 13.80 -3.97
CA PRO A 125 31.33 15.14 -3.40
C PRO A 125 29.87 15.54 -3.31
N ASP A 126 29.04 15.06 -4.23
CA ASP A 126 27.61 15.36 -4.31
C ASP A 126 26.77 14.13 -3.98
N GLN A 127 25.49 14.35 -3.66
CA GLN A 127 24.53 13.30 -3.40
C GLN A 127 23.70 12.99 -4.64
N PHE A 128 23.41 11.71 -4.84
CA PHE A 128 22.46 11.25 -5.86
C PHE A 128 21.04 11.41 -5.38
N LEU A 129 20.17 12.01 -6.19
CA LEU A 129 18.75 12.13 -5.88
C LEU A 129 17.98 10.92 -6.43
N TYR A 130 17.65 9.98 -5.55
CA TYR A 130 16.80 8.84 -5.94
C TYR A 130 15.38 9.29 -6.24
N LYS A 131 14.88 8.92 -7.41
CA LYS A 131 13.51 9.20 -7.87
C LYS A 131 12.72 7.91 -7.86
N THR A 132 11.81 7.78 -6.91
CA THR A 132 10.84 6.69 -6.93
C THR A 132 9.97 6.80 -8.18
N GLN A 133 9.83 5.69 -8.88
CA GLN A 133 8.87 5.56 -9.98
C GLN A 133 7.67 4.78 -9.45
N THR A 134 6.52 5.43 -9.45
CA THR A 134 5.26 4.78 -9.13
C THR A 134 4.66 4.23 -10.41
N SER A 135 4.26 2.97 -10.40
CA SER A 135 3.59 2.35 -11.55
C SER A 135 2.47 1.42 -11.11
N VAL A 136 1.49 1.25 -11.98
CA VAL A 136 0.39 0.29 -11.79
C VAL A 136 0.43 -0.75 -12.88
N SER A 137 0.27 -2.00 -12.50
CA SER A 137 0.06 -3.13 -13.40
C SER A 137 -1.11 -3.99 -12.92
N THR A 138 -1.79 -4.64 -13.84
CA THR A 138 -2.83 -5.63 -13.52
C THR A 138 -2.18 -6.95 -13.13
N VAL A 139 -2.58 -7.49 -11.98
CA VAL A 139 -2.06 -8.75 -11.42
C VAL A 139 -3.00 -9.91 -11.65
N ALA A 140 -4.29 -9.69 -11.44
CA ALA A 140 -5.29 -10.76 -11.57
C ALA A 140 -6.61 -10.21 -12.08
N GLY A 141 -7.31 -11.03 -12.87
CA GLY A 141 -8.62 -10.73 -13.40
C GLY A 141 -8.59 -10.19 -14.83
N LEU A 142 -9.70 -10.35 -15.52
CA LEU A 142 -9.93 -9.79 -16.86
C LEU A 142 -10.72 -8.47 -16.72
N ALA A 143 -10.09 -7.37 -17.13
CA ALA A 143 -10.74 -6.07 -17.09
C ALA A 143 -11.98 -6.05 -17.98
N SER A 144 -13.12 -5.64 -17.42
CA SER A 144 -14.37 -5.60 -18.15
C SER A 144 -15.31 -4.51 -17.63
N PRO A 145 -15.95 -3.76 -18.51
CA PRO A 145 -17.04 -2.86 -18.17
C PRO A 145 -18.38 -3.58 -17.94
N ASP A 146 -18.47 -4.88 -18.32
CA ASP A 146 -19.70 -5.64 -18.21
C ASP A 146 -20.00 -6.01 -16.75
N ASN A 147 -21.18 -5.66 -16.27
CA ASN A 147 -21.67 -5.99 -14.93
C ASN A 147 -22.15 -7.47 -14.80
N ASN A 148 -22.11 -8.26 -15.86
CA ASN A 148 -22.57 -9.65 -15.85
C ASN A 148 -21.42 -10.67 -15.83
N ILE A 149 -20.23 -10.27 -15.42
CA ILE A 149 -19.10 -11.18 -15.24
C ILE A 149 -19.28 -12.02 -13.97
N ASN A 150 -18.98 -13.30 -14.08
CA ASN A 150 -19.00 -14.25 -12.98
C ASN A 150 -17.66 -14.22 -12.24
N THR A 151 -17.65 -14.62 -10.98
CA THR A 151 -16.40 -14.89 -10.26
C THR A 151 -15.97 -16.33 -10.58
N VAL A 152 -14.80 -16.48 -11.17
CA VAL A 152 -14.23 -17.79 -11.58
C VAL A 152 -12.75 -17.83 -11.24
N GLY A 153 -12.33 -18.88 -10.53
CA GLY A 153 -10.90 -19.15 -10.27
C GLY A 153 -10.14 -19.60 -11.52
N GLY A 154 -8.84 -19.77 -11.40
CA GLY A 154 -7.94 -20.19 -12.48
C GLY A 154 -6.61 -19.45 -12.43
N ASP A 155 -5.88 -19.44 -13.54
CA ASP A 155 -4.66 -18.64 -13.67
C ASP A 155 -4.95 -17.14 -13.49
N LEU A 156 -4.00 -16.39 -12.95
CA LEU A 156 -4.22 -14.97 -12.67
C LEU A 156 -4.59 -14.14 -13.89
N ALA A 157 -4.09 -14.50 -15.07
CA ALA A 157 -4.40 -13.82 -16.32
C ALA A 157 -5.80 -14.14 -16.88
N THR A 158 -6.43 -15.22 -16.43
CA THR A 158 -7.71 -15.72 -16.97
C THR A 158 -8.84 -15.77 -15.95
N CYS A 159 -8.52 -15.72 -14.65
CA CYS A 159 -9.53 -15.66 -13.61
C CYS A 159 -10.39 -14.40 -13.75
N THR A 160 -11.57 -14.42 -13.18
CA THR A 160 -12.50 -13.26 -13.22
C THR A 160 -13.08 -12.99 -11.85
N PHE A 161 -13.31 -11.72 -11.57
CA PHE A 161 -14.02 -11.24 -10.40
C PHE A 161 -15.28 -10.50 -10.83
N SER A 162 -16.38 -10.79 -10.19
CA SER A 162 -17.63 -10.10 -10.53
C SER A 162 -17.69 -8.69 -9.93
N SER A 163 -17.13 -8.52 -8.73
CA SER A 163 -17.16 -7.27 -8.00
C SER A 163 -16.13 -7.24 -6.86
N PRO A 164 -14.82 -7.15 -7.15
CA PRO A 164 -13.78 -7.13 -6.14
C PRO A 164 -13.79 -5.80 -5.39
N PHE A 165 -14.13 -5.82 -4.10
CA PHE A 165 -14.25 -4.62 -3.29
C PHE A 165 -13.08 -4.42 -2.34
N TYR A 166 -12.72 -5.46 -1.57
CA TYR A 166 -11.79 -5.30 -0.46
C TYR A 166 -10.74 -6.40 -0.45
N LEU A 167 -9.62 -6.09 0.16
CA LEU A 167 -8.45 -6.95 0.22
C LEU A 167 -7.89 -7.07 1.63
N CYS A 168 -7.29 -8.22 1.95
CA CYS A 168 -6.22 -8.34 2.92
C CYS A 168 -5.17 -9.32 2.40
N ILE A 169 -4.01 -9.34 3.03
CA ILE A 169 -2.86 -10.16 2.62
C ILE A 169 -2.36 -10.91 3.84
N ASP A 170 -2.03 -12.19 3.67
CA ASP A 170 -1.42 -13.00 4.74
C ASP A 170 0.11 -12.89 4.74
N GLY A 171 0.76 -13.56 5.70
CA GLY A 171 2.22 -13.55 5.83
C GLY A 171 2.98 -14.26 4.70
N GLU A 172 2.28 -14.94 3.78
CA GLU A 172 2.85 -15.60 2.58
C GLU A 172 2.52 -14.84 1.29
N ASP A 173 2.04 -13.61 1.40
CA ASP A 173 1.61 -12.76 0.30
C ASP A 173 0.43 -13.32 -0.52
N ASN A 174 -0.38 -14.22 0.06
CA ASN A 174 -1.66 -14.56 -0.54
C ASN A 174 -2.65 -13.41 -0.34
N ILE A 175 -3.32 -13.01 -1.42
CA ILE A 175 -4.27 -11.91 -1.41
C ILE A 175 -5.69 -12.48 -1.28
N PHE A 176 -6.39 -12.14 -0.22
CA PHE A 176 -7.79 -12.48 -0.04
C PHE A 176 -8.64 -11.36 -0.63
N VAL A 177 -9.51 -11.74 -1.57
CA VAL A 177 -10.38 -10.82 -2.30
C VAL A 177 -11.82 -11.05 -1.84
N VAL A 178 -12.46 -9.99 -1.41
CA VAL A 178 -13.88 -9.96 -1.12
C VAL A 178 -14.61 -9.37 -2.32
N ASP A 179 -15.31 -10.24 -3.06
CA ASP A 179 -16.36 -9.79 -3.98
C ASP A 179 -17.63 -9.51 -3.20
N ARG A 180 -18.29 -8.40 -3.48
CA ARG A 180 -19.61 -8.10 -2.91
C ARG A 180 -20.50 -7.41 -3.92
N LYS A 181 -21.83 -7.54 -3.72
CA LYS A 181 -22.79 -6.73 -4.45
C LYS A 181 -22.58 -5.26 -4.08
N GLY A 182 -22.51 -4.40 -5.09
CA GLY A 182 -22.36 -2.96 -4.92
C GLY A 182 -23.60 -2.31 -4.29
N ASP A 183 -23.41 -1.10 -3.81
CA ASP A 183 -24.46 -0.32 -3.19
C ASP A 183 -25.47 0.17 -4.24
N SER A 184 -26.76 0.17 -3.87
CA SER A 184 -27.84 0.72 -4.68
C SER A 184 -28.22 2.12 -4.19
N GLY A 185 -28.24 3.11 -5.07
CA GLY A 185 -28.68 4.48 -4.75
C GLY A 185 -28.09 5.50 -5.70
N LYS A 186 -28.73 6.68 -5.83
CA LYS A 186 -28.37 7.71 -6.81
C LYS A 186 -26.94 8.25 -6.67
N ASP A 187 -26.41 8.25 -5.44
CA ASP A 187 -25.06 8.77 -5.13
C ASP A 187 -24.09 7.67 -4.65
N LYS A 188 -24.55 6.42 -4.57
CA LYS A 188 -23.73 5.29 -4.10
C LYS A 188 -23.08 4.57 -5.27
N GLN A 189 -21.79 4.60 -5.32
CA GLN A 189 -20.96 3.91 -6.30
C GLN A 189 -19.87 3.13 -5.55
N PRO A 190 -19.39 2.01 -6.06
CA PRO A 190 -19.72 1.39 -7.35
C PRO A 190 -21.05 0.63 -7.32
N ASN A 191 -21.81 0.73 -8.40
CA ASN A 191 -23.02 -0.06 -8.61
C ASN A 191 -22.67 -1.32 -9.41
N THR A 192 -22.38 -2.42 -8.72
CA THR A 192 -21.96 -3.68 -9.32
C THR A 192 -22.87 -4.82 -8.88
N THR A 193 -22.98 -5.84 -9.73
CA THR A 193 -23.60 -7.12 -9.38
C THR A 193 -22.51 -8.11 -8.95
N CYS A 194 -22.78 -8.91 -7.91
CA CYS A 194 -21.94 -10.03 -7.55
C CYS A 194 -22.55 -11.33 -8.07
N ARG A 195 -21.75 -12.17 -8.72
CA ARG A 195 -22.20 -13.43 -9.34
C ARG A 195 -21.27 -14.58 -8.98
N ASN A 196 -21.84 -15.76 -8.81
CA ASN A 196 -21.08 -17.01 -8.68
C ASN A 196 -20.59 -17.54 -10.05
N GLU A 197 -19.93 -18.69 -10.07
CA GLU A 197 -19.44 -19.34 -11.28
C GLU A 197 -20.54 -19.69 -12.29
N LYS A 198 -21.76 -19.93 -11.81
CA LYS A 198 -22.94 -20.29 -12.65
C LYS A 198 -23.68 -19.07 -13.20
N GLY A 199 -23.23 -17.86 -12.86
CA GLY A 199 -23.89 -16.62 -13.25
C GLY A 199 -25.09 -16.24 -12.37
N GLU A 200 -25.32 -16.94 -11.26
CA GLU A 200 -26.38 -16.60 -10.31
C GLU A 200 -25.98 -15.39 -9.46
N GLY A 201 -26.90 -14.47 -9.25
CA GLY A 201 -26.68 -13.30 -8.40
C GLY A 201 -26.54 -13.73 -6.94
N VAL A 202 -25.46 -13.27 -6.29
CA VAL A 202 -25.16 -13.54 -4.88
C VAL A 202 -24.78 -12.24 -4.17
N ASN A 203 -24.74 -12.27 -2.83
CA ASN A 203 -24.34 -11.08 -2.06
C ASN A 203 -22.82 -10.91 -1.99
N GLY A 204 -22.07 -12.01 -2.02
CA GLY A 204 -20.62 -11.97 -2.02
C GLY A 204 -19.95 -13.30 -2.34
N ASN A 205 -18.68 -13.26 -2.68
CA ASN A 205 -17.78 -14.40 -2.83
C ASN A 205 -16.46 -14.11 -2.13
N ILE A 206 -15.73 -15.15 -1.75
CA ILE A 206 -14.39 -15.05 -1.17
C ILE A 206 -13.42 -15.80 -2.06
N SER A 207 -12.41 -15.11 -2.56
CA SER A 207 -11.32 -15.68 -3.35
C SER A 207 -9.98 -15.48 -2.68
N MET A 208 -9.03 -16.37 -2.96
CA MET A 208 -7.63 -16.24 -2.58
C MET A 208 -6.77 -16.28 -3.84
N ILE A 209 -5.89 -15.32 -3.98
CA ILE A 209 -4.90 -15.21 -5.04
C ILE A 209 -3.54 -15.56 -4.48
N SER A 210 -2.80 -16.43 -5.15
CA SER A 210 -1.39 -16.69 -4.87
C SER A 210 -0.54 -16.26 -6.07
N ILE A 211 0.28 -15.25 -5.86
CA ILE A 211 1.21 -14.77 -6.89
C ILE A 211 2.26 -15.84 -7.19
N ALA A 212 2.76 -16.50 -6.13
CA ALA A 212 3.79 -17.54 -6.25
C ALA A 212 3.35 -18.74 -7.11
N SER A 213 2.09 -19.16 -7.01
CA SER A 213 1.54 -20.27 -7.78
C SER A 213 0.78 -19.83 -9.05
N ASN A 214 0.76 -18.52 -9.36
CA ASN A 214 0.01 -17.95 -10.49
C ASN A 214 -1.46 -18.41 -10.52
N SER A 215 -2.14 -18.41 -9.36
CA SER A 215 -3.49 -18.97 -9.26
C SER A 215 -4.45 -18.13 -8.43
N SER A 216 -5.72 -18.20 -8.79
CA SER A 216 -6.86 -17.72 -8.03
C SER A 216 -7.80 -18.88 -7.71
N ILE A 217 -8.16 -19.03 -6.44
CA ILE A 217 -9.07 -20.05 -5.95
C ILE A 217 -10.27 -19.36 -5.30
N VAL A 218 -11.48 -19.76 -5.66
CA VAL A 218 -12.68 -19.31 -4.96
C VAL A 218 -12.93 -20.21 -3.76
N LEU A 219 -12.74 -19.65 -2.57
CA LEU A 219 -12.91 -20.37 -1.30
C LEU A 219 -14.39 -20.53 -0.92
N LYS A 220 -15.22 -19.56 -1.33
CA LYS A 220 -16.68 -19.61 -1.07
C LYS A 220 -17.46 -18.75 -2.05
N TYR A 221 -18.49 -19.33 -2.62
CA TYR A 221 -19.55 -18.65 -3.34
C TYR A 221 -20.78 -18.39 -2.44
N GLY A 222 -21.51 -17.34 -2.75
CA GLY A 222 -22.80 -17.07 -2.12
C GLY A 222 -22.73 -16.81 -0.62
N THR A 223 -21.86 -15.87 -0.22
CA THR A 223 -21.79 -15.40 1.17
C THR A 223 -22.95 -14.47 1.53
N ALA A 224 -23.04 -14.07 2.80
CA ALA A 224 -23.79 -12.89 3.23
C ALA A 224 -23.18 -11.61 2.61
N TYR A 225 -23.67 -10.42 2.97
CA TYR A 225 -23.03 -9.16 2.61
C TYR A 225 -21.73 -8.99 3.40
N ILE A 226 -20.61 -9.35 2.81
CA ILE A 226 -19.28 -9.32 3.42
C ILE A 226 -18.54 -8.03 3.08
N ASN A 227 -17.64 -7.63 3.98
CA ASN A 227 -16.91 -6.36 3.90
C ASN A 227 -15.40 -6.54 4.07
N ALA A 228 -14.67 -5.46 4.34
CA ALA A 228 -13.21 -5.43 4.33
C ALA A 228 -12.60 -6.40 5.35
N PRO A 229 -11.80 -7.38 4.90
CA PRO A 229 -11.21 -8.41 5.72
C PRO A 229 -10.00 -7.92 6.50
N ALA A 230 -9.61 -8.69 7.53
CA ALA A 230 -8.35 -8.53 8.25
C ALA A 230 -7.63 -9.85 8.40
N TYR A 231 -6.30 -9.81 8.34
CA TYR A 231 -5.43 -10.94 8.63
C TYR A 231 -4.82 -10.80 10.02
N SER A 232 -4.81 -11.89 10.78
CA SER A 232 -4.12 -12.05 12.06
C SER A 232 -2.90 -12.93 11.86
N ASP A 233 -1.73 -12.41 12.22
CA ASP A 233 -0.44 -13.08 12.26
C ASP A 233 -0.15 -13.74 13.62
N GLU A 234 -1.18 -13.95 14.46
CA GLU A 234 -1.00 -14.56 15.75
C GLU A 234 -0.39 -15.95 15.61
N LYS A 235 0.77 -16.15 16.26
CA LYS A 235 1.52 -17.40 16.18
C LYS A 235 0.63 -18.62 16.51
N ASP A 236 0.69 -19.63 15.67
CA ASP A 236 -0.09 -20.89 15.73
C ASP A 236 -1.62 -20.69 15.61
N ALA A 237 -2.09 -19.46 15.31
CA ALA A 237 -3.50 -19.11 15.17
C ALA A 237 -3.75 -18.12 14.01
N GLU A 238 -2.89 -18.15 12.99
CA GLU A 238 -3.03 -17.31 11.80
C GLU A 238 -4.40 -17.50 11.14
N ALA A 239 -5.09 -16.40 10.87
CA ALA A 239 -6.43 -16.43 10.30
C ALA A 239 -6.80 -15.15 9.55
N VAL A 240 -7.71 -15.30 8.58
CA VAL A 240 -8.43 -14.18 7.96
C VAL A 240 -9.83 -14.10 8.55
N TYR A 241 -10.21 -12.89 8.97
CA TYR A 241 -11.53 -12.59 9.48
C TYR A 241 -12.25 -11.63 8.55
N ILE A 242 -13.47 -11.99 8.14
CA ILE A 242 -14.28 -11.19 7.20
C ILE A 242 -15.60 -10.82 7.86
N PRO A 243 -15.90 -9.53 8.08
CA PRO A 243 -17.16 -9.12 8.70
C PRO A 243 -18.35 -9.38 7.76
N ASP A 244 -19.45 -9.86 8.33
CA ASP A 244 -20.76 -9.76 7.73
C ASP A 244 -21.33 -8.35 8.01
N ASP A 245 -22.01 -7.77 7.07
CA ASP A 245 -22.61 -6.44 7.14
C ASP A 245 -23.55 -6.33 8.37
N ALA A 246 -24.53 -7.23 8.45
CA ALA A 246 -25.55 -7.22 9.48
C ALA A 246 -25.24 -8.13 10.68
N GLY A 247 -25.74 -7.72 11.84
CA GLY A 247 -25.57 -8.48 13.08
C GLY A 247 -24.11 -8.59 13.53
N MET A 248 -23.86 -9.38 14.56
CA MET A 248 -22.53 -9.63 15.09
C MET A 248 -21.96 -10.95 14.55
N LYS A 249 -21.80 -11.04 13.22
CA LYS A 249 -21.38 -12.25 12.51
C LYS A 249 -20.17 -11.97 11.64
N TYR A 250 -19.38 -13.02 11.36
CA TYR A 250 -18.19 -12.94 10.53
C TYR A 250 -17.75 -14.33 10.02
N TYR A 251 -16.93 -14.38 8.99
CA TYR A 251 -16.20 -15.58 8.60
C TYR A 251 -14.85 -15.63 9.32
N ASP A 252 -14.55 -16.79 9.89
CA ASP A 252 -13.27 -17.18 10.50
C ASP A 252 -12.62 -18.22 9.57
N MET A 253 -11.45 -17.89 9.05
CA MET A 253 -10.72 -18.65 8.04
C MET A 253 -9.31 -18.91 8.52
N GLN A 254 -9.09 -20.02 9.23
CA GLN A 254 -7.79 -20.35 9.83
C GLN A 254 -6.84 -20.98 8.81
N LYS A 255 -5.59 -20.56 8.81
CA LYS A 255 -4.53 -21.09 7.94
C LYS A 255 -4.33 -22.59 8.13
N LEU A 256 -4.30 -23.07 9.39
CA LEU A 256 -4.22 -24.51 9.72
C LEU A 256 -5.35 -25.36 9.11
N LEU A 257 -6.45 -24.74 8.70
CA LEU A 257 -7.59 -25.38 8.05
C LEU A 257 -7.70 -24.98 6.57
N ASN A 258 -6.58 -24.61 5.95
CA ASN A 258 -6.51 -24.18 4.55
C ASN A 258 -7.51 -23.07 4.23
N TYR A 259 -7.71 -22.14 5.14
CA TYR A 259 -8.61 -21.00 5.01
C TYR A 259 -10.08 -21.36 4.69
N VAL A 260 -10.54 -22.56 5.07
CA VAL A 260 -11.95 -22.95 4.88
C VAL A 260 -12.85 -21.98 5.63
N PRO A 261 -13.78 -21.26 4.95
CA PRO A 261 -14.63 -20.25 5.57
C PRO A 261 -15.63 -20.84 6.56
N ARG A 262 -15.51 -20.48 7.84
CA ARG A 262 -16.42 -20.90 8.92
C ARG A 262 -17.20 -19.69 9.42
N TYR A 263 -18.51 -19.75 9.32
CA TYR A 263 -19.37 -18.66 9.77
C TYR A 263 -19.52 -18.68 11.28
N ARG A 264 -19.28 -17.55 11.94
CA ARG A 264 -19.27 -17.37 13.38
C ARG A 264 -20.22 -16.28 13.80
N THR A 265 -20.73 -16.41 15.04
CA THR A 265 -21.52 -15.38 15.70
C THR A 265 -20.80 -14.96 16.97
N VAL A 266 -20.67 -13.67 17.18
CA VAL A 266 -20.18 -13.11 18.45
C VAL A 266 -21.22 -13.37 19.53
N LEU A 267 -20.78 -13.78 20.71
CA LEU A 267 -21.64 -14.03 21.85
C LEU A 267 -22.20 -12.71 22.34
N LYS A 268 -23.53 -12.60 22.42
CA LYS A 268 -24.20 -11.39 22.89
C LYS A 268 -23.91 -11.18 24.37
N SER A 269 -23.38 -10.02 24.73
CA SER A 269 -23.41 -9.49 26.09
C SER A 269 -24.64 -8.59 26.27
N GLU A 270 -24.98 -8.23 27.49
CA GLU A 270 -26.02 -7.27 27.77
C GLU A 270 -25.79 -5.93 27.07
N GLU A 271 -24.52 -5.48 27.07
CA GLU A 271 -24.09 -4.27 26.39
C GLU A 271 -24.27 -4.35 24.86
N LEU A 272 -23.89 -5.48 24.24
CA LEU A 272 -24.04 -5.69 22.79
C LEU A 272 -25.51 -5.84 22.37
N SER A 273 -26.40 -6.22 23.29
CA SER A 273 -27.84 -6.29 22.99
C SER A 273 -28.44 -4.92 22.69
N THR A 274 -27.77 -3.85 23.12
CA THR A 274 -28.16 -2.46 22.83
C THR A 274 -27.72 -2.00 21.44
N VAL A 275 -26.79 -2.73 20.78
CA VAL A 275 -26.37 -2.41 19.41
C VAL A 275 -27.46 -2.85 18.45
N ASP A 276 -27.99 -1.89 17.71
CA ASP A 276 -28.97 -2.13 16.66
C ASP A 276 -28.45 -3.18 15.64
N GLU A 277 -29.24 -4.23 15.38
CA GLU A 277 -28.83 -5.28 14.41
C GLU A 277 -28.65 -4.73 12.98
N ASN A 278 -29.21 -3.56 12.68
CA ASN A 278 -29.01 -2.84 11.43
C ASN A 278 -27.78 -1.89 11.46
N ASN A 279 -26.95 -1.97 12.48
CA ASN A 279 -25.72 -1.18 12.57
C ASN A 279 -24.57 -1.94 11.90
N TRP A 280 -24.26 -1.57 10.69
CA TRP A 280 -23.39 -2.31 9.79
C TRP A 280 -21.89 -2.16 10.12
N LYS A 281 -21.11 -3.22 9.84
CA LYS A 281 -19.65 -3.28 9.98
C LYS A 281 -19.01 -3.30 8.59
N HIS A 282 -18.21 -2.30 8.26
CA HIS A 282 -17.62 -2.19 6.94
C HIS A 282 -16.15 -2.63 6.86
N CYS A 283 -15.49 -2.82 8.00
CA CYS A 283 -14.08 -3.20 8.04
C CYS A 283 -13.75 -3.91 9.35
N PHE A 284 -12.91 -4.92 9.27
CA PHE A 284 -12.16 -5.44 10.41
C PHE A 284 -10.69 -5.00 10.30
N VAL A 285 -10.03 -4.85 11.44
CA VAL A 285 -8.57 -4.74 11.57
C VAL A 285 -8.11 -5.49 12.81
N ILE A 286 -6.92 -6.05 12.77
CA ILE A 286 -6.29 -6.71 13.92
C ILE A 286 -5.27 -5.75 14.53
N ASN A 287 -5.31 -5.57 15.83
CA ASN A 287 -4.22 -4.92 16.55
C ASN A 287 -3.12 -5.95 16.80
N LYS A 288 -1.89 -5.65 16.37
CA LYS A 288 -0.74 -6.55 16.49
C LYS A 288 -0.29 -6.80 17.94
N LEU A 289 -0.70 -5.95 18.89
CA LEU A 289 -0.31 -6.09 20.30
C LEU A 289 -1.22 -7.05 21.09
N ASP A 290 -2.54 -7.03 20.82
CA ASP A 290 -3.52 -7.82 21.58
C ASP A 290 -4.19 -8.92 20.74
N HIS A 291 -3.96 -8.95 19.42
CA HIS A 291 -4.57 -9.85 18.44
C HIS A 291 -6.10 -9.85 18.44
N MET A 292 -6.69 -8.76 18.94
CA MET A 292 -8.14 -8.56 18.91
C MET A 292 -8.57 -7.95 17.57
N ILE A 293 -9.81 -8.25 17.20
CA ILE A 293 -10.46 -7.62 16.04
C ILE A 293 -11.09 -6.30 16.50
N TYR A 294 -10.83 -5.25 15.76
CA TYR A 294 -11.49 -3.96 15.93
C TYR A 294 -12.37 -3.66 14.73
N THR A 295 -13.49 -2.99 14.97
CA THR A 295 -14.41 -2.51 13.94
C THR A 295 -15.08 -1.22 14.36
N VAL A 296 -15.35 -0.34 13.41
CA VAL A 296 -16.22 0.82 13.61
C VAL A 296 -17.54 0.55 12.91
N MET A 297 -18.62 0.59 13.69
CA MET A 297 -19.97 0.38 13.21
C MET A 297 -20.46 1.61 12.43
N TRP A 298 -21.44 1.43 11.55
CA TRP A 298 -21.99 2.50 10.72
C TRP A 298 -22.42 3.75 11.52
N LYS A 299 -22.95 3.56 12.73
CA LYS A 299 -23.32 4.66 13.63
C LYS A 299 -22.15 5.24 14.43
N GLY A 300 -20.92 4.79 14.20
CA GLY A 300 -19.71 5.31 14.81
C GLY A 300 -19.26 4.63 16.10
N GLN A 301 -19.90 3.53 16.55
CA GLN A 301 -19.41 2.78 17.70
C GLN A 301 -18.11 2.08 17.35
N LEU A 302 -17.10 2.18 18.24
CA LEU A 302 -15.87 1.39 18.19
C LEU A 302 -16.08 0.14 19.04
N VAL A 303 -15.93 -1.03 18.40
CA VAL A 303 -16.11 -2.34 19.03
C VAL A 303 -14.82 -3.14 18.92
N ARG A 304 -14.46 -3.81 20.01
CA ARG A 304 -13.36 -4.78 20.08
C ARG A 304 -13.95 -6.19 20.26
N ILE A 305 -13.46 -7.15 19.45
CA ILE A 305 -13.94 -8.54 19.45
C ILE A 305 -12.75 -9.45 19.75
N ASN A 306 -12.93 -10.36 20.70
CA ASN A 306 -11.98 -11.45 20.95
C ASN A 306 -12.37 -12.65 20.06
N PRO A 307 -11.56 -12.98 19.03
CA PRO A 307 -11.92 -14.04 18.09
C PRO A 307 -11.84 -15.46 18.72
N LYS A 308 -11.05 -15.64 19.79
CA LYS A 308 -10.88 -16.95 20.45
C LYS A 308 -12.12 -17.41 21.20
N ASN A 309 -12.69 -16.54 22.01
CA ASN A 309 -13.89 -16.84 22.81
C ASN A 309 -15.16 -16.23 22.22
N ARG A 310 -15.03 -15.44 21.13
CA ARG A 310 -16.15 -14.77 20.42
C ARG A 310 -16.93 -13.77 21.29
N THR A 311 -16.28 -13.17 22.27
CA THR A 311 -16.85 -12.07 23.05
C THR A 311 -16.52 -10.74 22.39
N ALA A 312 -17.33 -9.71 22.66
CA ALA A 312 -17.04 -8.36 22.22
C ALA A 312 -17.47 -7.34 23.26
N GLU A 313 -16.88 -6.16 23.16
CA GLU A 313 -17.17 -5.00 23.99
C GLU A 313 -17.22 -3.73 23.14
N ILE A 314 -18.03 -2.78 23.58
CA ILE A 314 -18.08 -1.44 23.00
C ILE A 314 -17.05 -0.59 23.74
N LEU A 315 -16.01 -0.13 23.03
CA LEU A 315 -15.00 0.78 23.58
C LEU A 315 -15.49 2.22 23.61
N LEU A 316 -16.16 2.65 22.53
CA LEU A 316 -16.74 3.98 22.40
C LEU A 316 -18.14 3.91 21.78
N LYS A 317 -19.06 4.70 22.25
CA LYS A 317 -20.39 4.85 21.62
C LYS A 317 -20.33 5.64 20.32
N LYS A 318 -19.33 6.50 20.16
CA LYS A 318 -19.04 7.23 18.91
C LYS A 318 -17.58 7.62 18.84
N ILE A 319 -17.01 7.49 17.64
CA ILE A 319 -15.60 7.88 17.37
C ILE A 319 -15.48 9.34 16.93
N SER A 320 -16.56 9.95 16.47
CA SER A 320 -16.54 11.31 15.93
C SER A 320 -17.85 12.04 16.25
N ASN A 321 -17.79 13.35 16.16
CA ASN A 321 -18.98 14.20 16.29
C ASN A 321 -19.85 14.25 15.00
N VAL A 322 -19.42 13.60 13.93
CA VAL A 322 -20.17 13.49 12.66
C VAL A 322 -20.85 12.13 12.51
N ALA A 323 -20.22 11.04 12.93
CA ALA A 323 -20.82 9.71 12.98
C ALA A 323 -21.29 9.42 14.41
N THR A 324 -22.61 9.41 14.65
CA THR A 324 -23.18 9.28 15.98
C THR A 324 -23.66 7.86 16.26
N GLY A 325 -23.34 7.34 17.46
CA GLY A 325 -23.79 6.03 17.93
C GLY A 325 -25.18 5.99 18.57
N ASP A 326 -25.83 7.13 18.80
CA ASP A 326 -27.03 7.30 19.61
C ASP A 326 -28.36 7.18 18.84
N GLY A 327 -28.33 6.61 17.63
CA GLY A 327 -29.51 6.50 16.77
C GLY A 327 -29.77 7.73 15.90
N GLY A 328 -28.88 8.70 15.91
CA GLY A 328 -28.88 9.80 14.96
C GLY A 328 -28.84 9.31 13.50
N LYS A 329 -29.32 10.14 12.58
CA LYS A 329 -29.35 9.79 11.13
C LYS A 329 -27.97 9.81 10.47
N ALA A 330 -26.94 10.30 11.14
CA ALA A 330 -25.61 10.41 10.62
C ALA A 330 -24.80 9.14 10.93
N GLY A 331 -24.49 8.38 9.90
CA GLY A 331 -23.61 7.21 9.94
C GLY A 331 -22.70 7.24 8.72
N SER A 332 -21.64 6.44 8.73
CA SER A 332 -20.72 6.34 7.63
C SER A 332 -20.19 4.92 7.46
N ASP A 333 -20.03 4.51 6.21
CA ASP A 333 -19.13 3.41 5.88
C ASP A 333 -17.75 3.77 6.42
N SER A 334 -17.21 2.90 7.30
CA SER A 334 -15.99 3.18 8.05
C SER A 334 -14.94 2.11 7.80
N TYR A 335 -13.75 2.52 7.38
CA TYR A 335 -12.62 1.63 7.11
C TYR A 335 -11.46 2.03 8.02
N ILE A 336 -10.79 1.05 8.59
CA ILE A 336 -9.86 1.28 9.70
C ILE A 336 -8.53 0.58 9.48
N ALA A 337 -7.44 1.17 10.00
CA ALA A 337 -6.13 0.57 10.08
C ALA A 337 -5.35 1.11 11.29
N PHE A 338 -4.57 0.26 11.96
CA PHE A 338 -3.67 0.69 13.00
C PHE A 338 -2.37 1.27 12.42
N SER A 339 -1.79 2.23 13.14
CA SER A 339 -0.44 2.74 12.83
C SER A 339 0.60 1.63 12.99
N PRO A 340 1.54 1.47 12.04
CA PRO A 340 2.68 0.56 12.21
C PRO A 340 3.83 1.20 12.98
N ILE A 341 3.74 2.49 13.29
CA ILE A 341 4.84 3.26 13.89
C ILE A 341 5.04 2.82 15.33
N LYS A 342 6.29 2.50 15.68
CA LYS A 342 6.68 2.13 17.03
C LYS A 342 6.27 3.18 18.05
N GLY A 343 5.48 2.76 19.04
CA GLY A 343 4.89 3.63 20.07
C GLY A 343 3.53 4.21 19.71
N GLU A 344 3.05 3.99 18.47
CA GLU A 344 1.71 4.37 17.99
C GLU A 344 0.86 3.15 17.59
N GLU A 345 1.25 1.94 17.94
CA GLU A 345 0.58 0.69 17.52
C GLU A 345 -0.89 0.61 18.00
N ASN A 346 -1.25 1.44 18.96
CA ASN A 346 -2.63 1.61 19.45
C ASN A 346 -3.38 2.78 18.79
N VAL A 347 -2.75 3.51 17.87
CA VAL A 347 -3.40 4.59 17.12
C VAL A 347 -4.15 4.01 15.93
N LEU A 348 -5.46 4.06 15.99
CA LEU A 348 -6.39 3.62 14.95
C LEU A 348 -6.76 4.80 14.05
N TYR A 349 -6.48 4.69 12.75
CA TYR A 349 -6.96 5.60 11.74
C TYR A 349 -8.29 5.09 11.18
N VAL A 350 -9.21 6.02 10.92
CA VAL A 350 -10.59 5.72 10.52
C VAL A 350 -10.97 6.56 9.32
N SER A 351 -11.18 5.94 8.19
CA SER A 351 -11.77 6.55 7.00
C SER A 351 -13.30 6.56 7.14
N LEU A 352 -13.89 7.73 7.22
CA LEU A 352 -15.34 7.95 7.20
C LEU A 352 -15.78 8.29 5.79
N ALA A 353 -16.15 7.29 4.99
CA ALA A 353 -16.38 7.42 3.57
C ALA A 353 -17.47 8.44 3.22
N ASP A 354 -18.60 8.41 3.93
CA ASP A 354 -19.73 9.30 3.66
C ASP A 354 -19.50 10.74 4.12
N PHE A 355 -18.52 10.95 5.01
CA PHE A 355 -18.11 12.27 5.49
C PHE A 355 -16.83 12.79 4.82
N HIS A 356 -16.22 11.98 3.95
CA HIS A 356 -15.05 12.39 3.17
C HIS A 356 -13.85 12.82 4.03
N GLN A 357 -13.65 12.14 5.17
CA GLN A 357 -12.66 12.49 6.19
C GLN A 357 -11.90 11.27 6.71
N ILE A 358 -10.70 11.51 7.21
CA ILE A 358 -9.93 10.55 8.01
C ILE A 358 -9.88 11.07 9.45
N TRP A 359 -10.20 10.20 10.39
CA TRP A 359 -10.13 10.44 11.83
C TRP A 359 -9.07 9.53 12.46
N LYS A 360 -8.64 9.83 13.67
CA LYS A 360 -7.79 8.94 14.45
C LYS A 360 -8.22 8.84 15.90
N VAL A 361 -8.00 7.68 16.51
CA VAL A 361 -8.34 7.33 17.88
C VAL A 361 -7.18 6.55 18.47
N ASP A 362 -6.65 6.98 19.61
CA ASP A 362 -5.69 6.20 20.38
C ASP A 362 -6.45 5.30 21.35
N VAL A 363 -6.57 4.01 21.02
CA VAL A 363 -7.36 3.07 21.81
C VAL A 363 -6.75 2.76 23.18
N SER A 364 -5.46 3.04 23.39
CA SER A 364 -4.80 2.89 24.69
C SER A 364 -5.20 3.95 25.71
N LYS A 365 -5.75 5.06 25.24
CA LYS A 365 -6.21 6.18 26.08
C LYS A 365 -7.69 6.10 26.47
N ILE A 366 -8.39 5.09 25.98
CA ILE A 366 -9.82 4.93 26.28
C ILE A 366 -9.97 4.20 27.61
N THR A 367 -10.61 4.83 28.58
CA THR A 367 -11.04 4.20 29.84
C THR A 367 -12.51 3.78 29.78
N PRO A 368 -12.98 2.88 30.66
CA PRO A 368 -14.39 2.50 30.71
C PRO A 368 -15.34 3.70 30.92
N GLU A 369 -14.86 4.75 31.62
CA GLU A 369 -15.61 5.98 31.88
C GLU A 369 -15.74 6.86 30.64
N ASP A 370 -14.83 6.69 29.67
CA ASP A 370 -14.79 7.50 28.45
C ASP A 370 -15.76 7.07 27.36
N LYS A 371 -16.45 5.92 27.51
CA LYS A 371 -17.31 5.34 26.46
C LYS A 371 -18.29 6.34 25.83
N ASP A 372 -18.78 7.27 26.62
CA ASP A 372 -19.80 8.26 26.22
C ASP A 372 -19.21 9.62 25.82
N THR A 373 -18.01 9.93 26.26
CA THR A 373 -17.45 11.28 26.23
C THR A 373 -16.23 11.41 25.33
N TYR A 374 -15.44 10.36 25.19
CA TYR A 374 -14.26 10.40 24.32
C TYR A 374 -14.67 10.48 22.85
N ILE A 375 -14.03 11.39 22.14
CA ILE A 375 -14.18 11.57 20.70
C ILE A 375 -12.79 11.57 20.09
N GLY A 376 -12.60 10.84 18.99
CA GLY A 376 -11.37 10.85 18.22
C GLY A 376 -11.03 12.23 17.66
N GLU A 377 -9.87 12.31 17.06
CA GLU A 377 -9.36 13.53 16.44
C GLU A 377 -9.64 13.50 14.92
N SER A 378 -10.18 14.60 14.37
CA SER A 378 -10.20 14.80 12.92
C SER A 378 -8.77 14.97 12.41
N TYR A 379 -8.34 14.05 11.54
CA TYR A 379 -6.95 14.00 11.08
C TYR A 379 -6.75 14.66 9.72
N ALA A 380 -7.51 14.21 8.70
CA ALA A 380 -7.41 14.76 7.34
C ALA A 380 -8.79 14.89 6.68
N GLY A 381 -8.86 15.78 5.72
CA GLY A 381 -10.08 16.11 4.98
C GLY A 381 -10.75 17.38 5.50
N LYS A 382 -11.23 18.19 4.55
CA LYS A 382 -11.88 19.47 4.89
C LYS A 382 -13.14 19.22 5.72
N ALA A 383 -13.25 19.88 6.85
CA ALA A 383 -14.39 19.74 7.75
C ALA A 383 -15.73 20.06 7.05
N ILE A 384 -16.75 19.25 7.33
CA ILE A 384 -18.12 19.51 6.93
C ILE A 384 -18.73 20.37 8.01
N TYR A 385 -19.11 21.60 7.68
CA TYR A 385 -19.87 22.47 8.55
C TYR A 385 -21.36 22.32 8.23
N GLU A 386 -22.17 22.07 9.28
CA GLU A 386 -23.64 22.12 9.36
C GLU A 386 -24.39 22.09 8.01
N GLY A 387 -24.58 20.88 7.46
CA GLY A 387 -25.42 20.64 6.29
C GLY A 387 -24.86 21.05 4.92
N VAL A 388 -23.68 21.61 4.86
CA VAL A 388 -23.01 21.98 3.60
C VAL A 388 -21.90 20.99 3.31
N MET A 389 -22.06 20.15 2.30
CA MET A 389 -21.08 19.14 1.83
C MET A 389 -19.86 19.79 1.13
N ASN A 390 -19.23 20.78 1.77
CA ASN A 390 -18.12 21.52 1.18
C ASN A 390 -16.78 20.78 1.21
N GLY A 391 -16.71 19.61 1.86
CA GLY A 391 -15.50 18.78 1.96
C GLY A 391 -15.31 17.78 0.84
N LYS A 392 -16.37 17.46 0.07
CA LYS A 392 -16.37 16.49 -1.01
C LYS A 392 -15.58 17.00 -2.22
N GLY A 393 -14.67 16.18 -2.74
CA GLY A 393 -13.94 16.53 -3.97
C GLY A 393 -12.54 15.94 -3.99
N TRP A 394 -11.69 16.48 -4.82
CA TRP A 394 -10.28 16.17 -4.89
C TRP A 394 -9.46 17.45 -4.70
N GLU A 395 -8.56 17.41 -3.75
CA GLU A 395 -7.56 18.46 -3.52
C GLU A 395 -6.39 17.86 -2.73
N ASP A 396 -5.17 18.00 -3.25
CA ASP A 396 -3.94 17.66 -2.54
C ASP A 396 -3.49 18.84 -1.67
N GLY A 397 -2.60 18.59 -0.72
CA GLY A 397 -2.04 19.61 0.16
C GLY A 397 -2.18 19.28 1.64
N LEU A 398 -2.06 20.29 2.50
CA LEU A 398 -2.11 20.11 3.96
C LEU A 398 -3.37 19.35 4.39
N LEU A 399 -3.24 18.49 5.41
CA LEU A 399 -4.29 17.60 5.90
C LEU A 399 -5.66 18.27 6.04
N LYS A 400 -5.70 19.47 6.63
CA LYS A 400 -6.94 20.24 6.88
C LYS A 400 -7.59 20.83 5.61
N ASN A 401 -6.84 20.95 4.52
CA ASN A 401 -7.29 21.55 3.26
C ASN A 401 -7.62 20.49 2.22
N ALA A 402 -7.03 19.32 2.34
CA ALA A 402 -7.22 18.22 1.41
C ALA A 402 -8.68 17.81 1.31
N LYS A 403 -9.10 17.36 0.13
CA LYS A 403 -10.44 16.84 -0.10
C LYS A 403 -10.40 15.41 -0.59
N PHE A 404 -11.33 14.62 -0.11
CA PHE A 404 -11.60 13.25 -0.53
C PHE A 404 -13.01 13.12 -1.08
N ARG A 405 -13.25 12.00 -1.77
CA ARG A 405 -14.60 11.62 -2.22
C ARG A 405 -14.83 10.14 -2.00
N HIS A 406 -15.59 9.81 -0.95
CA HIS A 406 -15.81 8.43 -0.48
C HIS A 406 -14.51 7.65 -0.31
N PRO A 407 -13.57 8.12 0.54
CA PRO A 407 -12.36 7.37 0.87
C PRO A 407 -12.80 6.07 1.56
N ARG A 408 -12.35 4.93 1.05
CA ARG A 408 -12.72 3.60 1.55
C ARG A 408 -11.55 2.94 2.28
N GLN A 409 -11.21 1.71 1.93
CA GLN A 409 -10.17 0.96 2.64
C GLN A 409 -8.84 1.71 2.68
N ILE A 410 -8.20 1.64 3.83
CA ILE A 410 -6.89 2.23 4.10
C ILE A 410 -5.94 1.13 4.57
N CYS A 411 -4.66 1.26 4.24
CA CYS A 411 -3.60 0.39 4.73
C CYS A 411 -2.33 1.21 4.95
N PHE A 412 -1.38 0.62 5.69
CA PHE A 412 -0.09 1.24 5.95
C PHE A 412 1.04 0.38 5.39
N THR A 413 2.08 1.03 4.87
CA THR A 413 3.41 0.45 4.75
C THR A 413 4.16 0.60 6.07
N ASP A 414 5.15 -0.25 6.33
CA ASP A 414 5.86 -0.29 7.63
C ASP A 414 6.60 1.02 7.95
N ASP A 415 6.92 1.82 6.93
CA ASP A 415 7.51 3.15 7.07
C ASP A 415 6.50 4.26 7.45
N GLY A 416 5.26 3.92 7.76
CA GLY A 416 4.24 4.85 8.20
C GLY A 416 3.50 5.62 7.10
N LYS A 417 3.60 5.21 5.84
CA LYS A 417 2.78 5.77 4.78
C LYS A 417 1.41 5.11 4.73
N MET A 418 0.37 5.90 4.88
CA MET A 418 -1.03 5.49 4.77
C MET A 418 -1.51 5.64 3.33
N TYR A 419 -1.90 4.52 2.71
CA TYR A 419 -2.54 4.46 1.40
C TYR A 419 -4.05 4.42 1.56
N ILE A 420 -4.75 5.21 0.76
CA ILE A 420 -6.20 5.40 0.84
C ILE A 420 -6.81 5.18 -0.54
N ALA A 421 -7.75 4.26 -0.65
CA ALA A 421 -8.59 4.13 -1.84
C ALA A 421 -9.61 5.29 -1.87
N ASP A 422 -9.30 6.37 -2.58
CA ASP A 422 -10.20 7.52 -2.75
C ASP A 422 -11.19 7.22 -3.87
N SER A 423 -12.12 6.34 -3.55
CA SER A 423 -12.97 5.60 -4.47
C SER A 423 -13.75 6.51 -5.42
N GLY A 424 -14.39 7.54 -4.90
CA GLY A 424 -15.18 8.48 -5.70
C GLY A 424 -14.33 9.40 -6.59
N ASN A 425 -13.04 9.54 -6.32
CA ASN A 425 -12.09 10.27 -7.15
C ASN A 425 -11.31 9.35 -8.10
N SER A 426 -11.50 8.03 -8.01
CA SER A 426 -10.81 7.02 -8.84
C SER A 426 -9.29 7.11 -8.83
N CYS A 427 -8.72 7.37 -7.66
CA CYS A 427 -7.28 7.46 -7.45
C CYS A 427 -6.87 6.88 -6.08
N ILE A 428 -5.57 6.69 -5.90
CA ILE A 428 -4.98 6.31 -4.62
C ILE A 428 -4.32 7.55 -4.01
N ARG A 429 -4.63 7.80 -2.73
CA ARG A 429 -4.05 8.92 -1.99
C ARG A 429 -3.06 8.40 -0.96
N VAL A 430 -2.07 9.21 -0.63
CA VAL A 430 -1.04 8.87 0.36
C VAL A 430 -0.86 9.99 1.36
N ILE A 431 -0.70 9.59 2.62
CA ILE A 431 -0.31 10.46 3.74
C ILE A 431 0.89 9.82 4.42
N ASP A 432 1.98 10.55 4.53
CA ASP A 432 3.13 10.15 5.35
C ASP A 432 2.87 10.59 6.80
N THR A 433 2.52 9.62 7.66
CA THR A 433 2.14 9.92 9.05
C THR A 433 3.34 10.12 9.98
N THR A 434 4.57 9.93 9.50
CA THR A 434 5.81 10.21 10.24
C THR A 434 6.15 11.69 10.27
N ILE A 435 5.57 12.47 9.35
CA ILE A 435 5.76 13.92 9.27
C ILE A 435 4.86 14.60 10.32
N PRO A 436 5.35 15.63 11.06
CA PRO A 436 4.52 16.40 11.98
C PRO A 436 3.23 16.89 11.31
N LYS A 437 2.09 16.76 12.00
CA LYS A 437 0.73 17.00 11.48
C LYS A 437 0.59 18.32 10.72
N GLU A 438 1.24 19.37 11.19
CA GLU A 438 1.14 20.72 10.61
C GLU A 438 1.84 20.86 9.25
N LYS A 439 2.76 19.92 8.95
CA LYS A 439 3.55 19.88 7.71
C LYS A 439 3.12 18.74 6.80
N THR A 440 2.37 17.79 7.33
CA THR A 440 1.91 16.62 6.59
C THR A 440 0.93 17.00 5.48
N THR A 441 1.10 16.40 4.33
CA THR A 441 0.23 16.60 3.17
C THR A 441 -0.41 15.31 2.69
N VAL A 442 -1.58 15.45 2.08
CA VAL A 442 -2.18 14.41 1.26
C VAL A 442 -1.68 14.58 -0.16
N THR A 443 -1.24 13.50 -0.79
CA THR A 443 -0.76 13.48 -2.17
C THR A 443 -1.48 12.42 -2.99
N THR A 444 -1.50 12.59 -4.31
CA THR A 444 -2.04 11.61 -5.27
C THR A 444 -0.88 11.03 -6.09
N PRO A 445 -0.22 9.95 -5.63
CA PRO A 445 0.93 9.39 -6.34
C PRO A 445 0.54 8.69 -7.64
N ILE A 446 -0.71 8.24 -7.77
CA ILE A 446 -1.15 7.46 -8.93
C ILE A 446 -2.66 7.52 -9.13
N GLY A 447 -3.08 7.42 -10.40
CA GLY A 447 -4.46 7.59 -10.84
C GLY A 447 -4.76 9.04 -11.22
N LEU A 448 -5.59 9.23 -12.23
CA LEU A 448 -6.01 10.56 -12.70
C LEU A 448 -7.35 10.90 -12.03
N PRO A 449 -7.37 11.83 -11.05
CA PRO A 449 -8.59 12.14 -10.32
C PRO A 449 -9.75 12.54 -11.21
N GLY A 450 -10.90 11.85 -11.02
CA GLY A 450 -12.11 12.10 -11.83
C GLY A 450 -12.08 11.50 -13.25
N ALA A 451 -10.96 10.91 -13.68
CA ALA A 451 -10.83 10.26 -14.98
C ALA A 451 -10.98 8.73 -14.87
N ASN A 452 -12.23 8.28 -14.69
CA ASN A 452 -12.54 6.85 -14.61
C ASN A 452 -12.05 6.09 -15.84
N GLY A 453 -11.56 4.86 -15.65
CA GLY A 453 -11.15 4.00 -16.75
C GLY A 453 -10.18 2.90 -16.30
N TYR A 454 -9.71 2.14 -17.28
CA TYR A 454 -8.72 1.08 -17.11
C TYR A 454 -7.47 1.43 -17.93
N LYS A 455 -6.36 1.66 -17.24
CA LYS A 455 -5.05 1.88 -17.88
C LYS A 455 -3.95 1.55 -16.89
N ASP A 456 -3.03 0.67 -17.28
CA ASP A 456 -1.77 0.42 -16.58
C ASP A 456 -0.73 1.47 -16.92
N GLY A 457 0.27 1.66 -16.06
CA GLY A 457 1.41 2.53 -16.31
C GLY A 457 1.74 3.48 -15.16
N GLY A 458 2.47 4.53 -15.46
CA GLY A 458 2.93 5.54 -14.50
C GLY A 458 1.86 6.53 -14.06
N PRO A 459 2.23 7.50 -13.18
CA PRO A 459 1.30 8.45 -12.58
C PRO A 459 0.45 9.23 -13.58
N ASP A 460 1.04 9.62 -14.69
CA ASP A 460 0.41 10.51 -15.69
C ASP A 460 -0.57 9.78 -16.63
N ILE A 461 -0.61 8.43 -16.59
CA ILE A 461 -1.40 7.63 -17.51
C ILE A 461 -2.29 6.58 -16.85
N ALA A 462 -1.94 6.13 -15.64
CA ALA A 462 -2.70 5.12 -14.93
C ALA A 462 -4.11 5.59 -14.61
N LYS A 463 -5.09 4.72 -14.82
CA LYS A 463 -6.49 5.00 -14.49
C LYS A 463 -7.09 3.87 -13.68
N PHE A 464 -7.93 4.24 -12.73
CA PHE A 464 -8.79 3.35 -11.95
C PHE A 464 -10.25 3.67 -12.21
N HIS A 465 -11.11 2.75 -11.80
CA HIS A 465 -12.55 2.98 -11.83
C HIS A 465 -13.18 2.53 -10.52
N PHE A 466 -13.41 3.47 -9.61
CA PHE A 466 -13.89 3.23 -8.24
C PHE A 466 -13.04 2.18 -7.49
N PRO A 467 -11.73 2.41 -7.27
CA PRO A 467 -10.93 1.54 -6.43
C PRO A 467 -11.47 1.58 -5.00
N CYS A 468 -11.81 0.41 -4.42
CA CYS A 468 -12.43 0.36 -3.09
C CYS A 468 -11.51 -0.25 -2.04
N GLY A 469 -10.65 -1.18 -2.43
CA GLY A 469 -9.77 -1.90 -1.53
C GLY A 469 -8.30 -1.58 -1.78
N VAL A 470 -7.54 -1.49 -0.68
CA VAL A 470 -6.07 -1.43 -0.69
C VAL A 470 -5.52 -2.32 0.40
N ALA A 471 -4.46 -3.05 0.09
CA ALA A 471 -3.70 -3.85 1.06
C ALA A 471 -2.23 -3.85 0.68
N VAL A 472 -1.35 -3.92 1.67
CA VAL A 472 0.10 -3.94 1.49
C VAL A 472 0.62 -5.36 1.70
N ASN A 473 1.63 -5.77 0.92
CA ASN A 473 2.29 -7.06 1.08
C ASN A 473 3.12 -7.12 2.37
N SER A 474 3.59 -8.32 2.71
CA SER A 474 4.26 -8.60 3.97
C SER A 474 5.56 -7.82 4.19
N ASP A 475 6.26 -7.44 3.13
CA ASP A 475 7.50 -6.65 3.19
C ASP A 475 7.29 -5.12 3.07
N GLY A 476 6.03 -4.67 2.95
CA GLY A 476 5.69 -3.26 2.91
C GLY A 476 6.02 -2.51 1.61
N THR A 477 6.41 -3.22 0.54
CA THR A 477 6.91 -2.59 -0.71
C THR A 477 5.88 -2.49 -1.81
N ILE A 478 4.81 -3.29 -1.75
CA ILE A 478 3.80 -3.39 -2.80
C ILE A 478 2.42 -3.14 -2.21
N VAL A 479 1.66 -2.24 -2.83
CA VAL A 479 0.25 -2.03 -2.50
C VAL A 479 -0.61 -2.67 -3.58
N TYR A 480 -1.48 -3.58 -3.18
CA TYR A 480 -2.50 -4.14 -4.07
C TYR A 480 -3.80 -3.33 -3.97
N VAL A 481 -4.47 -3.17 -5.10
CA VAL A 481 -5.68 -2.36 -5.23
C VAL A 481 -6.80 -3.19 -5.84
N ALA A 482 -7.94 -3.25 -5.19
CA ALA A 482 -9.18 -3.75 -5.79
C ALA A 482 -9.79 -2.65 -6.66
N ASP A 483 -9.61 -2.75 -7.95
CA ASP A 483 -10.13 -1.80 -8.96
C ASP A 483 -11.54 -2.24 -9.36
N THR A 484 -12.50 -1.94 -8.50
CA THR A 484 -13.80 -2.60 -8.39
C THR A 484 -14.62 -2.57 -9.66
N GLN A 485 -14.76 -1.41 -10.30
CA GLN A 485 -15.55 -1.28 -11.54
C GLN A 485 -14.81 -1.86 -12.76
N ASN A 486 -13.48 -1.93 -12.72
CA ASN A 486 -12.67 -2.60 -13.73
C ASN A 486 -12.59 -4.12 -13.51
N LYS A 487 -13.02 -4.63 -12.34
CA LYS A 487 -13.08 -6.06 -11.97
C LYS A 487 -11.73 -6.77 -11.96
N VAL A 488 -10.70 -6.06 -11.57
CA VAL A 488 -9.33 -6.55 -11.52
C VAL A 488 -8.64 -6.19 -10.20
N ILE A 489 -7.60 -6.95 -9.89
CA ILE A 489 -6.66 -6.61 -8.82
C ILE A 489 -5.41 -6.02 -9.47
N ARG A 490 -5.05 -4.81 -9.03
CA ARG A 490 -3.90 -4.07 -9.54
C ARG A 490 -2.79 -4.08 -8.50
N LYS A 491 -1.56 -4.02 -8.98
CA LYS A 491 -0.36 -3.86 -8.19
C LYS A 491 0.16 -2.44 -8.38
N LEU A 492 0.33 -1.72 -7.31
CA LEU A 492 1.02 -0.45 -7.24
C LEU A 492 2.44 -0.72 -6.76
N SER A 493 3.41 -0.56 -7.63
CA SER A 493 4.84 -0.62 -7.30
C SER A 493 5.36 0.80 -7.10
N ILE A 494 6.14 0.98 -6.04
CA ILE A 494 6.85 2.22 -5.73
C ILE A 494 8.31 1.85 -5.72
N GLU A 495 9.01 2.14 -6.80
CA GLU A 495 10.41 1.76 -7.03
C GLU A 495 11.30 2.96 -7.27
#